data_67e862a0cbf5d5555cda563afdc319ed
#
_entry.id   67e862a0cbf5d5555cda563afdc319ed
#
_cell.length_a   1.000
_cell.length_b   1.000
_cell.length_c   1.000
_cell.angle_alpha   90.00
_cell.angle_beta   90.00
_cell.angle_gamma   90.00
#
_symmetry.space_group_name_H-M   'P 1'
#
loop_
_entity.id
_entity.type
_entity.pdbx_description
1 polymer ?
#
loop_
_entity_poly.entity_id
_entity_poly.type
_entity_poly.pdbx_seq_one_letter_code
_entity_poly.pdbx_strand_id
1 'polypeptide(L)'
;MDAPPGRGCSRKRRRIPPPSNGMSPRGVMVRGLIFTLFFHAAAGVFGSQEGEAFAARRKRMVETQIAARGVRDPLVLRAMSEVPRHLFVPAGSADEAYDDTPLPIGEGQTISQPYIVALMTERLALPKDAKVLEVGTGSGYQAAVLSRLAAEVFTVEINAGLARQAAATLERLGAKNVRVRAGDGFFGWPEAAPFDGVIVTAAATEVPAALFAQLKEGGRLVVPLGDPRSYQVLTLVTKRRGKPVSKAILDVRFVPMTGAIQKKK
;
A
#
# COMPACT_ATOMS: atom_id res chain seq x y z
N MET A 1 40.41 37.55 -41.42
CA MET A 1 39.37 38.50 -41.85
C MET A 1 38.40 38.60 -40.69
N ASP A 2 38.76 39.37 -39.76
CA ASP A 2 38.43 40.72 -39.33
C ASP A 2 36.99 40.87 -38.86
N ALA A 3 36.87 40.97 -37.55
CA ALA A 3 35.74 41.59 -36.87
C ALA A 3 35.88 43.11 -36.89
N PRO A 4 34.86 43.88 -36.75
CA PRO A 4 35.00 45.11 -35.93
C PRO A 4 33.95 45.29 -34.84
N PRO A 5 34.21 46.21 -33.89
CA PRO A 5 33.54 46.34 -32.62
C PRO A 5 32.41 47.39 -32.64
N GLY A 6 31.43 47.27 -31.79
CA GLY A 6 30.32 48.21 -31.68
C GLY A 6 29.98 48.60 -30.25
N ARG A 7 30.44 49.73 -29.83
CA ARG A 7 29.95 50.90 -29.07
C ARG A 7 28.98 50.66 -27.91
N GLY A 8 29.46 51.16 -26.75
CA GLY A 8 28.70 51.34 -25.52
C GLY A 8 27.63 52.43 -25.65
N CYS A 9 26.61 52.28 -24.80
CA CYS A 9 25.67 53.36 -24.48
C CYS A 9 25.43 53.41 -22.99
N SER A 10 26.02 54.47 -22.41
CA SER A 10 25.84 54.94 -21.05
C SER A 10 24.42 55.49 -20.84
N ARG A 11 23.67 55.03 -19.90
CA ARG A 11 22.47 55.71 -19.42
C ARG A 11 22.59 56.06 -17.93
N LYS A 12 22.58 57.35 -17.70
CA LYS A 12 22.64 58.08 -16.43
C LYS A 12 21.58 57.67 -15.44
N ARG A 13 21.98 57.41 -14.22
CA ARG A 13 21.10 57.32 -13.05
C ARG A 13 20.52 58.69 -12.69
N ARG A 14 19.20 58.80 -12.70
CA ARG A 14 18.48 59.92 -12.09
C ARG A 14 18.23 59.58 -10.61
N ARG A 15 18.73 60.46 -9.73
CA ARG A 15 18.42 60.46 -8.29
C ARG A 15 17.02 61.07 -8.08
N ILE A 16 16.19 60.39 -7.30
CA ILE A 16 14.91 60.92 -6.80
C ILE A 16 15.11 61.32 -5.35
N PRO A 17 14.69 62.50 -4.92
CA PRO A 17 14.83 62.98 -3.55
C PRO A 17 13.76 62.40 -2.61
N PRO A 18 14.00 62.35 -1.28
CA PRO A 18 13.07 61.81 -0.31
C PRO A 18 11.90 62.76 -0.02
N PRO A 19 10.69 62.23 0.27
CA PRO A 19 9.59 63.07 0.73
C PRO A 19 9.68 63.34 2.25
N SER A 20 9.29 64.55 2.58
CA SER A 20 9.29 65.20 3.89
C SER A 20 8.23 64.65 4.85
N ASN A 21 8.54 64.74 6.14
CA ASN A 21 7.67 64.53 7.31
C ASN A 21 6.38 65.32 7.27
N GLY A 22 5.30 64.69 7.73
CA GLY A 22 4.14 65.47 8.14
C GLY A 22 2.92 64.64 8.52
N MET A 23 2.59 64.68 9.80
CA MET A 23 1.24 64.52 10.40
C MET A 23 0.72 63.11 10.68
N SER A 24 0.68 62.81 11.95
CA SER A 24 -0.24 61.85 12.61
C SER A 24 -1.71 62.31 12.48
N PRO A 25 -2.62 61.38 12.35
CA PRO A 25 -3.84 61.43 13.12
C PRO A 25 -4.10 60.17 13.95
N ARG A 26 -4.64 60.46 15.09
CA ARG A 26 -5.14 59.55 16.12
C ARG A 26 -6.27 58.65 15.62
N GLY A 27 -6.23 57.39 16.02
CA GLY A 27 -7.39 56.66 16.53
C GLY A 27 -8.43 56.19 15.52
N VAL A 28 -8.31 54.94 15.05
CA VAL A 28 -9.49 54.05 14.88
C VAL A 28 -9.08 52.66 15.42
N MET A 29 -9.78 52.28 16.45
CA MET A 29 -9.61 51.10 17.25
C MET A 29 -10.17 49.90 16.55
N VAL A 30 -9.34 48.90 16.35
CA VAL A 30 -9.56 47.44 16.39
C VAL A 30 -11.02 46.97 16.42
N ARG A 31 -11.47 46.40 15.29
CA ARG A 31 -12.48 45.36 15.22
C ARG A 31 -12.22 44.50 13.97
N GLY A 32 -11.43 43.43 14.12
CA GLY A 32 -11.14 42.53 12.98
C GLY A 32 -10.24 41.35 13.32
N LEU A 33 -10.24 40.86 14.57
CA LEU A 33 -9.33 39.77 14.94
C LEU A 33 -9.99 38.70 15.82
N ILE A 34 -11.23 38.28 15.53
CA ILE A 34 -11.89 37.18 16.27
C ILE A 34 -12.45 36.10 15.35
N PHE A 35 -12.46 36.24 14.03
CA PHE A 35 -13.11 35.24 13.16
C PHE A 35 -12.17 34.15 12.59
N THR A 36 -10.84 34.28 12.74
CA THR A 36 -9.90 33.30 12.10
C THR A 36 -9.48 32.18 13.03
N LEU A 37 -9.69 32.27 14.34
CA LEU A 37 -9.28 31.24 15.31
C LEU A 37 -10.31 30.12 15.51
N PHE A 38 -11.58 30.34 15.19
CA PHE A 38 -12.60 29.30 15.37
C PHE A 38 -12.65 28.23 14.24
N PHE A 39 -12.15 28.56 13.04
CA PHE A 39 -12.18 27.60 11.92
C PHE A 39 -11.08 26.54 12.00
N HIS A 40 -9.93 26.83 12.62
CA HIS A 40 -8.84 25.85 12.77
C HIS A 40 -9.08 24.88 13.92
N ALA A 41 -9.76 25.27 14.97
CA ALA A 41 -10.10 24.36 16.08
C ALA A 41 -11.18 23.33 15.70
N ALA A 42 -12.16 23.73 14.90
CA ALA A 42 -13.22 22.81 14.44
C ALA A 42 -12.70 21.73 13.49
N ALA A 43 -11.82 22.07 12.54
CA ALA A 43 -11.21 21.10 11.63
C ALA A 43 -10.33 20.07 12.35
N GLY A 44 -9.61 20.47 13.38
CA GLY A 44 -8.79 19.56 14.21
C GLY A 44 -9.64 18.59 15.05
N VAL A 45 -10.76 19.02 15.58
CA VAL A 45 -11.67 18.18 16.38
C VAL A 45 -12.42 17.18 15.51
N PHE A 46 -12.89 17.58 14.32
CA PHE A 46 -13.54 16.65 13.38
C PHE A 46 -12.57 15.59 12.85
N GLY A 47 -11.36 15.96 12.47
CA GLY A 47 -10.34 15.01 12.02
C GLY A 47 -9.90 14.02 13.09
N SER A 48 -9.85 14.41 14.37
CA SER A 48 -9.55 13.52 15.48
C SER A 48 -10.70 12.52 15.76
N GLN A 49 -11.95 12.96 15.73
CA GLN A 49 -13.12 12.10 15.95
C GLN A 49 -13.29 11.08 14.81
N GLU A 50 -13.07 11.47 13.56
CA GLU A 50 -13.11 10.55 12.42
C GLU A 50 -11.99 9.49 12.52
N GLY A 51 -10.78 9.90 12.92
CA GLY A 51 -9.66 8.99 13.18
C GLY A 51 -9.95 7.99 14.30
N GLU A 52 -10.60 8.42 15.38
CA GLU A 52 -11.01 7.57 16.50
C GLU A 52 -12.10 6.58 16.08
N ALA A 53 -13.09 7.00 15.28
CA ALA A 53 -14.14 6.13 14.76
C ALA A 53 -13.57 4.99 13.90
N PHE A 54 -12.64 5.29 12.99
CA PHE A 54 -11.97 4.28 12.18
C PHE A 54 -11.06 3.37 13.02
N ALA A 55 -10.41 3.89 14.06
CA ALA A 55 -9.61 3.09 14.98
C ALA A 55 -10.48 2.06 15.74
N ALA A 56 -11.66 2.48 16.22
CA ALA A 56 -12.62 1.59 16.88
C ALA A 56 -13.14 0.49 15.93
N ARG A 57 -13.51 0.85 14.68
CA ARG A 57 -13.93 -0.12 13.64
C ARG A 57 -12.81 -1.11 13.32
N ARG A 58 -11.58 -0.66 13.19
CA ARG A 58 -10.41 -1.51 12.94
C ARG A 58 -10.16 -2.49 14.08
N LYS A 59 -10.23 -2.03 15.31
CA LYS A 59 -10.13 -2.89 16.50
C LYS A 59 -11.21 -3.96 16.49
N ARG A 60 -12.46 -3.59 16.27
CA ARG A 60 -13.58 -4.54 16.16
C ARG A 60 -13.36 -5.55 15.04
N MET A 61 -12.93 -5.12 13.86
CA MET A 61 -12.59 -6.01 12.75
C MET A 61 -11.57 -7.09 13.19
N VAL A 62 -10.49 -6.68 13.88
CA VAL A 62 -9.46 -7.63 14.33
C VAL A 62 -10.03 -8.61 15.36
N GLU A 63 -10.80 -8.14 16.31
CA GLU A 63 -11.36 -8.99 17.39
C GLU A 63 -12.43 -9.96 16.87
N THR A 64 -13.41 -9.45 16.11
CA THR A 64 -14.62 -10.22 15.78
C THR A 64 -14.57 -10.95 14.45
N GLN A 65 -13.75 -10.47 13.48
CA GLN A 65 -13.71 -11.04 12.13
C GLN A 65 -12.42 -11.85 11.88
N ILE A 66 -11.32 -11.53 12.58
CA ILE A 66 -10.01 -12.12 12.35
C ILE A 66 -9.64 -13.09 13.48
N ALA A 67 -9.48 -12.60 14.71
CA ALA A 67 -9.10 -13.44 15.85
C ALA A 67 -10.18 -14.48 16.20
N ALA A 68 -11.45 -14.10 16.16
CA ALA A 68 -12.58 -15.02 16.39
C ALA A 68 -12.65 -16.17 15.37
N ARG A 69 -12.06 -16.02 14.18
CA ARG A 69 -11.98 -17.05 13.14
C ARG A 69 -10.66 -17.84 13.13
N GLY A 70 -9.87 -17.71 14.20
CA GLY A 70 -8.72 -18.59 14.43
C GLY A 70 -7.37 -18.10 13.91
N VAL A 71 -7.23 -16.85 13.47
CA VAL A 71 -5.93 -16.20 13.30
C VAL A 71 -5.40 -15.86 14.70
N ARG A 72 -4.21 -16.35 15.04
CA ARG A 72 -3.67 -16.30 16.42
C ARG A 72 -2.29 -15.66 16.53
N ASP A 73 -1.58 -15.47 15.41
CA ASP A 73 -0.27 -14.84 15.43
C ASP A 73 -0.38 -13.39 15.95
N PRO A 74 0.24 -13.06 17.10
CA PRO A 74 0.10 -11.73 17.70
C PRO A 74 0.71 -10.62 16.84
N LEU A 75 1.74 -10.93 16.03
CA LEU A 75 2.33 -9.96 15.11
C LEU A 75 1.39 -9.64 13.95
N VAL A 76 0.70 -10.65 13.43
CA VAL A 76 -0.31 -10.46 12.38
C VAL A 76 -1.49 -9.66 12.92
N LEU A 77 -2.04 -10.03 14.09
CA LEU A 77 -3.16 -9.30 14.72
C LEU A 77 -2.78 -7.84 15.00
N ARG A 78 -1.55 -7.60 15.46
CA ARG A 78 -1.02 -6.25 15.68
C ARG A 78 -0.93 -5.49 14.37
N ALA A 79 -0.34 -6.05 13.32
CA ALA A 79 -0.22 -5.41 12.01
C ALA A 79 -1.60 -5.02 11.45
N MET A 80 -2.59 -5.92 11.54
CA MET A 80 -3.97 -5.66 11.13
C MET A 80 -4.63 -4.56 11.97
N SER A 81 -4.26 -4.39 13.24
CA SER A 81 -4.77 -3.33 14.11
C SER A 81 -4.08 -1.97 13.89
N GLU A 82 -2.87 -1.94 13.35
CA GLU A 82 -2.12 -0.72 13.09
C GLU A 82 -2.38 -0.13 11.70
N VAL A 83 -2.49 -0.98 10.66
CA VAL A 83 -2.62 -0.50 9.26
C VAL A 83 -4.02 0.05 8.98
N PRO A 84 -4.15 1.34 8.60
CA PRO A 84 -5.44 1.99 8.39
C PRO A 84 -6.06 1.62 7.03
N ARG A 85 -6.81 0.52 6.99
CA ARG A 85 -7.37 -0.06 5.76
C ARG A 85 -8.21 0.94 4.93
N HIS A 86 -8.93 1.86 5.58
CA HIS A 86 -9.74 2.89 4.92
C HIS A 86 -8.93 3.83 4.02
N LEU A 87 -7.60 3.92 4.20
CA LEU A 87 -6.72 4.69 3.32
C LEU A 87 -6.30 3.94 2.03
N PHE A 88 -6.72 2.69 1.89
CA PHE A 88 -6.41 1.82 0.74
C PHE A 88 -7.64 1.51 -0.13
N VAL A 89 -8.75 2.19 0.12
CA VAL A 89 -9.98 2.11 -0.66
C VAL A 89 -10.34 3.50 -1.19
N PRO A 90 -11.17 3.61 -2.24
CA PRO A 90 -11.74 4.89 -2.65
C PRO A 90 -12.48 5.57 -1.50
N ALA A 91 -12.46 6.91 -1.46
CA ALA A 91 -13.08 7.68 -0.37
C ALA A 91 -14.56 7.32 -0.12
N GLY A 92 -15.32 7.04 -1.19
CA GLY A 92 -16.72 6.62 -1.09
C GLY A 92 -16.94 5.25 -0.43
N SER A 93 -15.87 4.42 -0.29
CA SER A 93 -15.92 3.09 0.37
C SER A 93 -15.22 3.08 1.73
N ALA A 94 -14.80 4.23 2.26
CA ALA A 94 -14.05 4.30 3.51
C ALA A 94 -14.84 3.75 4.70
N ASP A 95 -16.15 3.97 4.73
CA ASP A 95 -17.03 3.46 5.78
C ASP A 95 -17.16 1.93 5.78
N GLU A 96 -17.06 1.29 4.62
CA GLU A 96 -17.13 -0.16 4.45
C GLU A 96 -15.75 -0.83 4.61
N ALA A 97 -14.68 -0.04 4.75
CA ALA A 97 -13.31 -0.55 4.73
C ALA A 97 -13.00 -1.62 5.79
N TYR A 98 -13.76 -1.65 6.87
CA TYR A 98 -13.59 -2.58 7.99
C TYR A 98 -14.62 -3.71 8.03
N ASP A 99 -15.46 -3.82 6.99
CA ASP A 99 -16.36 -4.96 6.81
C ASP A 99 -15.59 -6.16 6.27
N ASP A 100 -16.03 -7.37 6.61
CA ASP A 100 -15.35 -8.62 6.23
C ASP A 100 -15.66 -9.03 4.77
N THR A 101 -15.42 -8.10 3.85
CA THR A 101 -15.70 -8.25 2.43
C THR A 101 -14.58 -7.63 1.57
N PRO A 102 -14.35 -8.14 0.33
CA PRO A 102 -13.53 -7.44 -0.65
C PRO A 102 -14.26 -6.17 -1.14
N LEU A 103 -13.50 -5.10 -1.44
CA LEU A 103 -14.03 -3.86 -1.97
C LEU A 103 -13.33 -3.48 -3.29
N PRO A 104 -14.02 -2.85 -4.24
CA PRO A 104 -13.41 -2.39 -5.49
C PRO A 104 -12.39 -1.27 -5.23
N ILE A 105 -11.27 -1.33 -5.98
CA ILE A 105 -10.19 -0.31 -5.92
C ILE A 105 -9.93 0.34 -7.28
N GLY A 106 -10.81 0.13 -8.24
CA GLY A 106 -10.63 0.56 -9.63
C GLY A 106 -9.97 -0.52 -10.50
N GLU A 107 -9.87 -0.25 -11.80
CA GLU A 107 -9.23 -1.12 -12.79
C GLU A 107 -9.75 -2.57 -12.79
N GLY A 108 -10.99 -2.80 -12.36
CA GLY A 108 -11.56 -4.13 -12.20
C GLY A 108 -10.95 -4.97 -11.08
N GLN A 109 -10.15 -4.34 -10.20
CA GLN A 109 -9.46 -4.99 -9.08
C GLN A 109 -10.14 -4.73 -7.75
N THR A 110 -9.82 -5.54 -6.75
CA THR A 110 -10.36 -5.42 -5.39
C THR A 110 -9.26 -5.48 -4.34
N ILE A 111 -9.46 -4.79 -3.22
CA ILE A 111 -8.74 -5.06 -1.98
C ILE A 111 -9.34 -6.33 -1.36
N SER A 112 -8.51 -7.29 -0.98
CA SER A 112 -8.95 -8.57 -0.42
C SER A 112 -9.67 -8.38 0.92
N GLN A 113 -10.61 -9.29 1.24
CA GLN A 113 -11.29 -9.38 2.54
C GLN A 113 -10.28 -9.37 3.70
N PRO A 114 -10.52 -8.60 4.79
CA PRO A 114 -9.59 -8.49 5.91
C PRO A 114 -9.15 -9.83 6.51
N TYR A 115 -10.09 -10.75 6.72
CA TYR A 115 -9.78 -12.09 7.23
C TYR A 115 -8.80 -12.83 6.32
N ILE A 116 -8.98 -12.76 5.01
CA ILE A 116 -8.12 -13.44 4.02
C ILE A 116 -6.71 -12.84 4.05
N VAL A 117 -6.57 -11.50 4.13
CA VAL A 117 -5.26 -10.84 4.29
C VAL A 117 -4.53 -11.36 5.52
N ALA A 118 -5.21 -11.38 6.67
CA ALA A 118 -4.63 -11.86 7.92
C ALA A 118 -4.25 -13.35 7.86
N LEU A 119 -5.14 -14.20 7.36
CA LEU A 119 -4.91 -15.63 7.23
C LEU A 119 -3.73 -15.93 6.30
N MET A 120 -3.69 -15.34 5.12
CA MET A 120 -2.58 -15.55 4.17
C MET A 120 -1.24 -15.11 4.79
N THR A 121 -1.23 -13.98 5.49
CA THR A 121 -0.05 -13.47 6.19
C THR A 121 0.41 -14.43 7.29
N GLU A 122 -0.51 -14.93 8.13
CA GLU A 122 -0.20 -15.91 9.18
C GLU A 122 0.38 -17.21 8.60
N ARG A 123 -0.15 -17.69 7.46
CA ARG A 123 0.31 -18.93 6.83
C ARG A 123 1.74 -18.84 6.28
N LEU A 124 2.24 -17.65 6.00
CA LEU A 124 3.67 -17.48 5.66
C LEU A 124 4.59 -17.83 6.84
N ALA A 125 4.15 -17.64 8.09
CA ALA A 125 4.94 -17.85 9.31
C ALA A 125 6.35 -17.27 9.17
N LEU A 126 6.42 -15.97 8.93
CA LEU A 126 7.64 -15.24 8.60
C LEU A 126 8.63 -15.23 9.77
N PRO A 127 9.94 -15.46 9.54
CA PRO A 127 10.96 -15.18 10.54
C PRO A 127 11.11 -13.67 10.77
N LYS A 128 11.76 -13.28 11.88
CA LYS A 128 11.88 -11.87 12.30
C LYS A 128 12.45 -10.95 11.22
N ASP A 129 13.45 -11.39 10.48
CA ASP A 129 14.16 -10.59 9.47
C ASP A 129 13.78 -11.05 8.05
N ALA A 130 12.52 -11.41 7.84
CA ALA A 130 12.03 -11.96 6.60
C ALA A 130 12.16 -10.99 5.41
N LYS A 131 12.48 -11.56 4.26
CA LYS A 131 12.33 -10.93 2.95
C LYS A 131 11.13 -11.57 2.25
N VAL A 132 10.15 -10.76 1.86
CA VAL A 132 8.88 -11.23 1.30
C VAL A 132 8.63 -10.67 -0.08
N LEU A 133 8.09 -11.50 -0.97
CA LEU A 133 7.57 -11.10 -2.26
C LEU A 133 6.03 -11.17 -2.25
N GLU A 134 5.39 -10.10 -2.65
CA GLU A 134 3.96 -10.05 -2.97
C GLU A 134 3.77 -9.94 -4.48
N VAL A 135 2.82 -10.70 -5.01
CA VAL A 135 2.38 -10.62 -6.41
C VAL A 135 0.91 -10.20 -6.44
N GLY A 136 0.67 -9.01 -7.01
CA GLY A 136 -0.62 -8.33 -6.98
C GLY A 136 -0.69 -7.28 -5.90
N THR A 137 0.04 -6.15 -6.06
CA THR A 137 0.06 -5.04 -5.09
C THR A 137 -1.32 -4.45 -4.86
N GLY A 138 -2.12 -4.30 -5.94
CA GLY A 138 -3.43 -3.69 -5.90
C GLY A 138 -3.39 -2.30 -5.26
N SER A 139 -4.13 -2.12 -4.17
CA SER A 139 -4.13 -0.88 -3.38
C SER A 139 -2.86 -0.68 -2.53
N GLY A 140 -2.06 -1.74 -2.29
CA GLY A 140 -0.92 -1.74 -1.38
C GLY A 140 -1.25 -2.16 0.06
N TYR A 141 -2.49 -2.56 0.37
CA TYR A 141 -2.88 -2.91 1.74
C TYR A 141 -2.15 -4.13 2.28
N GLN A 142 -2.07 -5.21 1.50
CA GLN A 142 -1.34 -6.42 1.90
C GLN A 142 0.16 -6.12 2.07
N ALA A 143 0.77 -5.32 1.18
CA ALA A 143 2.15 -4.84 1.33
C ALA A 143 2.34 -4.04 2.63
N ALA A 144 1.39 -3.15 2.98
CA ALA A 144 1.43 -2.38 4.22
C ALA A 144 1.35 -3.29 5.46
N VAL A 145 0.52 -4.33 5.43
CA VAL A 145 0.46 -5.33 6.52
C VAL A 145 1.79 -6.08 6.62
N LEU A 146 2.34 -6.57 5.50
CA LEU A 146 3.63 -7.26 5.47
C LEU A 146 4.78 -6.37 5.96
N SER A 147 4.72 -5.06 5.71
CA SER A 147 5.76 -4.12 6.15
C SER A 147 5.93 -4.04 7.67
N ARG A 148 4.93 -4.48 8.44
CA ARG A 148 4.96 -4.54 9.91
C ARG A 148 5.60 -5.82 10.45
N LEU A 149 5.78 -6.84 9.59
CA LEU A 149 6.26 -8.16 9.98
C LEU A 149 7.61 -8.53 9.36
N ALA A 150 7.92 -7.97 8.18
CA ALA A 150 9.11 -8.32 7.40
C ALA A 150 10.15 -7.20 7.43
N ALA A 151 11.43 -7.56 7.27
CA ALA A 151 12.51 -6.59 7.11
C ALA A 151 12.44 -5.90 5.74
N GLU A 152 12.13 -6.66 4.69
CA GLU A 152 11.98 -6.15 3.33
C GLU A 152 10.74 -6.76 2.65
N VAL A 153 9.97 -5.91 2.01
CA VAL A 153 8.80 -6.31 1.19
C VAL A 153 9.02 -5.84 -0.24
N PHE A 154 8.95 -6.77 -1.17
CA PHE A 154 8.95 -6.54 -2.60
C PHE A 154 7.55 -6.83 -3.12
N THR A 155 6.96 -5.94 -3.89
CA THR A 155 5.61 -6.15 -4.42
C THR A 155 5.54 -5.76 -5.89
N VAL A 156 4.89 -6.62 -6.68
CA VAL A 156 4.79 -6.47 -8.15
C VAL A 156 3.34 -6.31 -8.54
N GLU A 157 3.05 -5.28 -9.35
CA GLU A 157 1.72 -4.97 -9.87
C GLU A 157 1.76 -4.82 -11.39
N ILE A 158 0.90 -5.55 -12.09
CA ILE A 158 0.85 -5.50 -13.55
C ILE A 158 0.23 -4.22 -14.07
N ASN A 159 -0.72 -3.63 -13.33
CA ASN A 159 -1.31 -2.33 -13.66
C ASN A 159 -0.41 -1.20 -13.14
N ALA A 160 0.25 -0.49 -14.05
CA ALA A 160 1.15 0.59 -13.69
C ALA A 160 0.45 1.78 -12.97
N GLY A 161 -0.85 1.97 -13.17
CA GLY A 161 -1.66 2.97 -12.47
C GLY A 161 -1.80 2.62 -10.99
N LEU A 162 -2.23 1.38 -10.70
CA LEU A 162 -2.34 0.87 -9.33
C LEU A 162 -0.98 0.82 -8.64
N ALA A 163 0.09 0.38 -9.33
CA ALA A 163 1.44 0.38 -8.78
C ALA A 163 1.87 1.77 -8.28
N ARG A 164 1.63 2.82 -9.08
CA ARG A 164 1.94 4.20 -8.68
C ARG A 164 1.09 4.68 -7.49
N GLN A 165 -0.20 4.39 -7.50
CA GLN A 165 -1.10 4.76 -6.39
C GLN A 165 -0.73 4.06 -5.08
N ALA A 166 -0.43 2.75 -5.15
CA ALA A 166 0.03 1.97 -4.02
C ALA A 166 1.36 2.51 -3.47
N ALA A 167 2.34 2.79 -4.33
CA ALA A 167 3.63 3.36 -3.92
C ALA A 167 3.46 4.69 -3.17
N ALA A 168 2.63 5.61 -3.70
CA ALA A 168 2.35 6.89 -3.06
C ALA A 168 1.64 6.73 -1.71
N THR A 169 0.71 5.77 -1.59
CA THR A 169 0.01 5.51 -0.32
C THR A 169 0.96 4.90 0.72
N LEU A 170 1.80 3.94 0.32
CA LEU A 170 2.79 3.31 1.19
C LEU A 170 3.86 4.31 1.67
N GLU A 171 4.34 5.19 0.80
CA GLU A 171 5.27 6.27 1.15
C GLU A 171 4.65 7.22 2.19
N ARG A 172 3.43 7.69 1.95
CA ARG A 172 2.69 8.57 2.88
C ARG A 172 2.48 7.93 4.25
N LEU A 173 2.34 6.60 4.32
CA LEU A 173 2.21 5.83 5.55
C LEU A 173 3.57 5.42 6.18
N GLY A 174 4.68 5.86 5.59
CA GLY A 174 6.02 5.61 6.12
C GLY A 174 6.47 4.15 6.00
N ALA A 175 5.95 3.36 5.06
CA ALA A 175 6.36 1.98 4.81
C ALA A 175 7.68 1.92 4.02
N LYS A 176 8.78 2.36 4.64
CA LYS A 176 10.11 2.54 4.01
C LYS A 176 10.78 1.25 3.55
N ASN A 177 10.36 0.11 4.09
CA ASN A 177 10.86 -1.23 3.76
C ASN A 177 10.08 -1.91 2.63
N VAL A 178 9.15 -1.20 1.96
CA VAL A 178 8.39 -1.70 0.82
C VAL A 178 8.95 -1.14 -0.49
N ARG A 179 9.16 -2.03 -1.46
CA ARG A 179 9.56 -1.69 -2.82
C ARG A 179 8.49 -2.13 -3.79
N VAL A 180 7.89 -1.20 -4.52
CA VAL A 180 6.85 -1.46 -5.50
C VAL A 180 7.44 -1.44 -6.91
N ARG A 181 7.11 -2.45 -7.73
CA ARG A 181 7.48 -2.54 -9.14
C ARG A 181 6.23 -2.71 -10.00
N ALA A 182 6.10 -1.89 -11.05
CA ALA A 182 5.17 -2.18 -12.13
C ALA A 182 5.75 -3.24 -13.05
N GLY A 183 5.03 -4.35 -13.26
CA GLY A 183 5.49 -5.47 -14.08
C GLY A 183 4.64 -6.72 -13.96
N ASP A 184 5.01 -7.76 -14.71
CA ASP A 184 4.33 -9.05 -14.67
C ASP A 184 4.83 -9.88 -13.47
N GLY A 185 3.94 -10.07 -12.50
CA GLY A 185 4.22 -10.83 -11.28
C GLY A 185 4.47 -12.33 -11.49
N PHE A 186 4.14 -12.87 -12.68
CA PHE A 186 4.46 -14.25 -13.04
C PHE A 186 5.96 -14.55 -12.94
N PHE A 187 6.80 -13.57 -13.24
CA PHE A 187 8.27 -13.69 -13.19
C PHE A 187 8.85 -13.40 -11.80
N GLY A 188 8.04 -12.89 -10.87
CA GLY A 188 8.50 -12.49 -9.54
C GLY A 188 9.48 -11.33 -9.56
N TRP A 189 10.51 -11.44 -8.71
CA TRP A 189 11.58 -10.43 -8.59
C TRP A 189 12.96 -11.11 -8.44
N PRO A 190 13.53 -11.63 -9.56
CA PRO A 190 14.75 -12.45 -9.50
C PRO A 190 15.94 -11.76 -8.84
N GLU A 191 16.10 -10.44 -9.06
CA GLU A 191 17.25 -9.68 -8.54
C GLU A 191 17.20 -9.51 -7.02
N ALA A 192 16.02 -9.67 -6.40
CA ALA A 192 15.84 -9.61 -4.95
C ALA A 192 15.76 -10.99 -4.29
N ALA A 193 15.66 -12.06 -5.08
CA ALA A 193 15.61 -13.44 -4.54
C ALA A 193 16.91 -13.79 -3.77
N PRO A 194 16.86 -14.80 -2.86
CA PRO A 194 15.70 -15.59 -2.49
C PRO A 194 14.82 -14.96 -1.39
N PHE A 195 13.53 -15.39 -1.31
CA PHE A 195 12.54 -14.92 -0.36
C PHE A 195 12.21 -15.95 0.72
N ASP A 196 11.95 -15.48 1.93
CA ASP A 196 11.44 -16.30 3.05
C ASP A 196 9.95 -16.66 2.82
N GLY A 197 9.20 -15.72 2.26
CA GLY A 197 7.79 -15.88 1.94
C GLY A 197 7.43 -15.28 0.58
N VAL A 198 6.48 -15.91 -0.11
CA VAL A 198 5.84 -15.38 -1.31
C VAL A 198 4.33 -15.41 -1.10
N ILE A 199 3.64 -14.31 -1.37
CA ILE A 199 2.18 -14.22 -1.30
C ILE A 199 1.64 -13.79 -2.66
N VAL A 200 0.68 -14.54 -3.20
CA VAL A 200 0.03 -14.23 -4.47
C VAL A 200 -1.43 -13.85 -4.19
N THR A 201 -1.79 -12.63 -4.49
CA THR A 201 -3.12 -12.07 -4.22
C THR A 201 -4.05 -12.10 -5.45
N ALA A 202 -3.77 -12.98 -6.39
CA ALA A 202 -4.55 -13.24 -7.59
C ALA A 202 -4.66 -14.74 -7.85
N ALA A 203 -5.76 -15.19 -8.47
CA ALA A 203 -6.00 -16.60 -8.79
C ALA A 203 -5.08 -17.09 -9.90
N ALA A 204 -4.38 -18.19 -9.65
CA ALA A 204 -3.49 -18.84 -10.60
C ALA A 204 -3.97 -20.27 -10.89
N THR A 205 -3.80 -20.74 -12.12
CA THR A 205 -4.12 -22.12 -12.50
C THR A 205 -3.10 -23.13 -11.97
N GLU A 206 -1.88 -22.68 -11.76
CA GLU A 206 -0.76 -23.46 -11.21
C GLU A 206 0.18 -22.54 -10.41
N VAL A 207 1.06 -23.11 -9.61
CA VAL A 207 2.15 -22.36 -8.95
C VAL A 207 3.15 -21.92 -10.02
N PRO A 208 3.38 -20.59 -10.24
CA PRO A 208 4.39 -20.17 -11.20
C PRO A 208 5.78 -20.69 -10.80
N ALA A 209 6.42 -21.42 -11.69
CA ALA A 209 7.72 -22.04 -11.41
C ALA A 209 8.79 -21.00 -11.01
N ALA A 210 8.72 -19.78 -11.59
CA ALA A 210 9.62 -18.68 -11.25
C ALA A 210 9.47 -18.26 -9.78
N LEU A 211 8.24 -18.19 -9.26
CA LEU A 211 8.00 -17.81 -7.86
C LEU A 211 8.49 -18.91 -6.89
N PHE A 212 8.26 -20.17 -7.24
CA PHE A 212 8.77 -21.29 -6.44
C PHE A 212 10.30 -21.36 -6.45
N ALA A 213 10.95 -21.12 -7.59
CA ALA A 213 12.40 -21.07 -7.70
C ALA A 213 13.01 -19.99 -6.79
N GLN A 214 12.35 -18.84 -6.65
CA GLN A 214 12.78 -17.71 -5.83
C GLN A 214 12.53 -17.88 -4.33
N LEU A 215 11.89 -18.98 -3.87
CA LEU A 215 11.78 -19.30 -2.45
C LEU A 215 13.09 -19.84 -1.88
N LYS A 216 13.40 -19.46 -0.64
CA LYS A 216 14.40 -20.14 0.18
C LYS A 216 13.99 -21.57 0.48
N GLU A 217 14.95 -22.44 0.82
CA GLU A 217 14.64 -23.73 1.44
C GLU A 217 13.91 -23.52 2.76
N GLY A 218 12.81 -24.23 2.99
CA GLY A 218 11.90 -24.00 4.11
C GLY A 218 10.93 -22.83 3.90
N GLY A 219 11.15 -22.00 2.89
CA GLY A 219 10.29 -20.85 2.55
C GLY A 219 8.88 -21.27 2.17
N ARG A 220 7.92 -20.34 2.32
CA ARG A 220 6.48 -20.59 2.14
C ARG A 220 5.89 -19.68 1.06
N LEU A 221 5.05 -20.27 0.22
CA LEU A 221 4.27 -19.56 -0.79
C LEU A 221 2.79 -19.80 -0.52
N VAL A 222 2.00 -18.73 -0.45
CA VAL A 222 0.53 -18.79 -0.30
C VAL A 222 -0.10 -18.25 -1.57
N VAL A 223 -0.97 -19.06 -2.20
CA VAL A 223 -1.56 -18.75 -3.51
C VAL A 223 -2.96 -19.35 -3.66
N PRO A 224 -3.93 -18.62 -4.24
CA PRO A 224 -5.21 -19.20 -4.67
C PRO A 224 -5.01 -20.01 -5.96
N LEU A 225 -5.19 -21.33 -5.91
CA LEU A 225 -5.05 -22.24 -7.06
C LEU A 225 -6.39 -22.74 -7.55
N GLY A 226 -6.62 -22.69 -8.85
CA GLY A 226 -7.82 -23.20 -9.50
C GLY A 226 -8.24 -22.40 -10.73
N ASP A 227 -9.44 -22.68 -11.24
CA ASP A 227 -10.01 -21.91 -12.36
C ASP A 227 -10.31 -20.48 -11.89
N PRO A 228 -9.72 -19.46 -12.52
CA PRO A 228 -9.97 -18.06 -12.15
C PRO A 228 -11.42 -17.61 -12.34
N ARG A 229 -12.24 -18.36 -13.06
CA ARG A 229 -13.67 -18.09 -13.28
C ARG A 229 -14.59 -18.77 -12.27
N SER A 230 -14.03 -19.60 -11.37
CA SER A 230 -14.75 -20.35 -10.35
C SER A 230 -14.17 -20.06 -8.95
N TYR A 231 -14.35 -21.00 -8.01
CA TYR A 231 -13.67 -20.97 -6.72
C TYR A 231 -12.26 -21.55 -6.86
N GLN A 232 -11.33 -20.97 -6.10
CA GLN A 232 -9.98 -21.48 -5.97
C GLN A 232 -9.76 -22.06 -4.59
N VAL A 233 -8.78 -22.94 -4.46
CA VAL A 233 -8.31 -23.42 -3.16
C VAL A 233 -7.11 -22.58 -2.73
N LEU A 234 -7.25 -21.82 -1.64
CA LEU A 234 -6.10 -21.16 -1.03
C LEU A 234 -5.11 -22.23 -0.58
N THR A 235 -3.92 -22.23 -1.16
CA THR A 235 -2.93 -23.28 -0.99
C THR A 235 -1.64 -22.72 -0.38
N LEU A 236 -1.15 -23.40 0.66
CA LEU A 236 0.18 -23.22 1.19
C LEU A 236 1.13 -24.18 0.50
N VAL A 237 2.19 -23.66 -0.11
CA VAL A 237 3.29 -24.43 -0.69
C VAL A 237 4.56 -24.16 0.11
N THR A 238 5.20 -25.20 0.62
CA THR A 238 6.46 -25.10 1.34
C THR A 238 7.58 -25.76 0.51
N LYS A 239 8.71 -25.10 0.35
CA LYS A 239 9.89 -25.68 -0.30
C LYS A 239 10.60 -26.61 0.67
N ARG A 240 10.68 -27.89 0.35
CA ARG A 240 11.39 -28.90 1.17
C ARG A 240 12.27 -29.76 0.30
N ARG A 241 13.57 -29.71 0.55
CA ARG A 241 14.60 -30.43 -0.24
C ARG A 241 14.46 -30.10 -1.75
N GLY A 242 14.24 -28.81 -2.06
CA GLY A 242 14.06 -28.30 -3.41
C GLY A 242 12.71 -28.66 -4.06
N LYS A 243 11.81 -29.37 -3.38
CA LYS A 243 10.50 -29.81 -3.91
C LYS A 243 9.33 -29.07 -3.24
N PRO A 244 8.21 -28.84 -3.95
CA PRO A 244 7.02 -28.26 -3.37
C PRO A 244 6.24 -29.28 -2.54
N VAL A 245 5.86 -28.89 -1.31
CA VAL A 245 4.92 -29.62 -0.47
C VAL A 245 3.69 -28.72 -0.28
N SER A 246 2.54 -29.14 -0.86
CA SER A 246 1.32 -28.35 -0.87
C SER A 246 0.35 -28.80 0.19
N LYS A 247 -0.38 -27.82 0.79
CA LYS A 247 -1.48 -28.05 1.74
C LYS A 247 -2.62 -27.10 1.40
N ALA A 248 -3.82 -27.65 1.14
CA ALA A 248 -5.05 -26.87 1.02
C ALA A 248 -5.41 -26.22 2.36
N ILE A 249 -5.93 -25.00 2.31
CA ILE A 249 -6.34 -24.20 3.48
C ILE A 249 -7.86 -24.06 3.50
N LEU A 250 -8.44 -23.35 2.52
CA LEU A 250 -9.90 -23.16 2.36
C LEU A 250 -10.22 -22.69 0.94
N ASP A 251 -11.49 -22.77 0.58
CA ASP A 251 -11.99 -22.24 -0.68
C ASP A 251 -12.07 -20.71 -0.65
N VAL A 252 -11.65 -20.06 -1.73
CA VAL A 252 -11.60 -18.61 -1.89
C VAL A 252 -12.03 -18.19 -3.29
N ARG A 253 -12.27 -16.90 -3.46
CA ARG A 253 -12.49 -16.30 -4.76
C ARG A 253 -11.63 -15.06 -4.93
N PHE A 254 -10.69 -15.11 -5.86
CA PHE A 254 -9.80 -14.03 -6.23
C PHE A 254 -10.00 -13.62 -7.69
N VAL A 255 -9.61 -12.37 -7.99
CA VAL A 255 -9.46 -11.91 -9.37
C VAL A 255 -8.38 -12.73 -10.08
N PRO A 256 -8.51 -12.96 -11.41
CA PRO A 256 -7.52 -13.74 -12.15
C PRO A 256 -6.13 -13.09 -12.14
N MET A 257 -5.09 -13.89 -11.99
CA MET A 257 -3.74 -13.49 -12.32
C MET A 257 -3.63 -13.28 -13.83
N THR A 258 -3.12 -12.12 -14.23
CA THR A 258 -2.99 -11.74 -15.64
C THR A 258 -1.52 -11.74 -16.07
N GLY A 259 -1.26 -11.56 -17.38
CA GLY A 259 0.09 -11.56 -17.94
C GLY A 259 0.51 -12.90 -18.54
N ALA A 260 1.78 -13.27 -18.35
CA ALA A 260 2.39 -14.46 -19.00
C ALA A 260 1.72 -15.79 -18.61
N ILE A 261 1.12 -15.87 -17.42
CA ILE A 261 0.38 -17.08 -16.99
C ILE A 261 -0.76 -17.43 -17.94
N GLN A 262 -1.41 -16.44 -18.57
CA GLN A 262 -2.53 -16.65 -19.50
C GLN A 262 -2.09 -17.14 -20.88
N LYS A 263 -0.80 -16.99 -21.23
CA LYS A 263 -0.23 -17.39 -22.52
C LYS A 263 0.26 -18.85 -22.53
N LYS A 264 0.29 -19.49 -21.37
CA LYS A 264 0.57 -20.93 -21.25
C LYS A 264 -0.73 -21.69 -21.55
N LYS A 265 -0.98 -21.97 -22.83
CA LYS A 265 -1.96 -22.94 -23.31
C LYS A 265 -1.26 -24.21 -23.75
#